data_c8260f475784cb03517da912cb059534
#
_entry.id   c8260f475784cb03517da912cb059534
#
_cell.length_a   1.000
_cell.length_b   1.000
_cell.length_c   1.000
_cell.angle_alpha   90.00
_cell.angle_beta   90.00
_cell.angle_gamma   90.00
#
_symmetry.space_group_name_H-M   'P 1'
#
loop_
_entity.id
_entity.type
_entity.pdbx_description
1 polymer ?
#
loop_
_entity_poly.entity_id
_entity_poly.type
_entity_poly.pdbx_seq_one_letter_code
_entity_poly.pdbx_strand_id
1 'polypeptide(L)'
;GPHLPGGRAAVKDDRLYLIHIIESVGRIESYTHEGRDTFMDSPMAQDAVIRNFEVIGEAVKQIPDTLKLKRPDIPRRRIAGLRDVLIHQYMSVDLDAVWAIVEEDLPIFRQAVAEILAEMQDR
;
A
#
# COMPACT_ATOMS: atom_id res chain seq x y z
N GLY A 1 -12.73 -16.71 25.55
CA GLY A 1 -12.75 -15.47 26.26
C GLY A 1 -13.92 -14.63 25.86
N PRO A 2 -14.08 -13.52 26.52
CA PRO A 2 -15.17 -12.65 26.14
C PRO A 2 -15.02 -12.30 24.68
N HIS A 3 -16.03 -12.64 23.99
CA HIS A 3 -16.07 -12.35 22.58
C HIS A 3 -16.05 -10.84 22.37
N LEU A 4 -15.10 -10.36 21.61
CA LEU A 4 -15.07 -8.97 21.28
C LEU A 4 -16.16 -8.67 20.27
N PRO A 5 -16.97 -7.66 20.53
CA PRO A 5 -17.94 -7.24 19.54
C PRO A 5 -17.18 -6.86 18.26
N GLY A 6 -17.55 -7.50 17.19
CA GLY A 6 -16.89 -7.26 15.91
C GLY A 6 -17.03 -5.84 15.40
N GLY A 7 -18.00 -5.08 15.91
CA GLY A 7 -18.35 -3.80 15.32
C GLY A 7 -17.29 -2.72 15.47
N ARG A 8 -17.16 -2.18 16.66
CA ARG A 8 -16.35 -0.98 16.88
C ARG A 8 -14.86 -1.23 16.79
N ALA A 9 -14.39 -2.33 17.40
CA ALA A 9 -12.96 -2.65 17.41
C ALA A 9 -12.48 -2.97 16.00
N ALA A 10 -13.26 -3.75 15.23
CA ALA A 10 -12.90 -4.10 13.87
C ALA A 10 -12.81 -2.87 12.97
N VAL A 11 -13.79 -1.95 13.05
CA VAL A 11 -13.78 -0.72 12.25
C VAL A 11 -12.58 0.14 12.60
N LYS A 12 -12.23 0.24 13.89
CA LYS A 12 -11.08 1.00 14.33
C LYS A 12 -9.78 0.41 13.81
N ASP A 13 -9.64 -0.92 13.84
CA ASP A 13 -8.45 -1.59 13.34
C ASP A 13 -8.33 -1.42 11.82
N ASP A 14 -9.42 -1.53 11.09
CA ASP A 14 -9.44 -1.34 9.64
C ASP A 14 -8.99 0.07 9.27
N ARG A 15 -9.47 1.06 10.02
CA ARG A 15 -9.07 2.43 9.81
C ARG A 15 -7.57 2.63 10.04
N LEU A 16 -7.02 2.00 11.07
CA LEU A 16 -5.58 2.06 11.34
C LEU A 16 -4.77 1.50 10.17
N TYR A 17 -5.17 0.36 9.62
CA TYR A 17 -4.48 -0.21 8.47
C TYR A 17 -4.51 0.74 7.28
N LEU A 18 -5.65 1.36 7.02
CA LEU A 18 -5.78 2.31 5.92
C LEU A 18 -4.92 3.55 6.13
N ILE A 19 -4.85 4.05 7.37
CA ILE A 19 -3.99 5.18 7.72
C ILE A 19 -2.51 4.82 7.48
N HIS A 20 -2.08 3.64 7.92
CA HIS A 20 -0.72 3.19 7.69
C HIS A 20 -0.40 3.08 6.20
N ILE A 21 -1.35 2.60 5.41
CA ILE A 21 -1.19 2.53 3.96
C ILE A 21 -0.97 3.92 3.38
N ILE A 22 -1.81 4.90 3.75
CA ILE A 22 -1.68 6.27 3.24
C ILE A 22 -0.34 6.88 3.64
N GLU A 23 0.11 6.65 4.87
CA GLU A 23 1.41 7.14 5.32
C GLU A 23 2.56 6.54 4.51
N SER A 24 2.49 5.23 4.25
CA SER A 24 3.52 4.54 3.46
C SER A 24 3.51 5.02 2.01
N VAL A 25 2.32 5.23 1.44
CA VAL A 25 2.19 5.82 0.09
C VAL A 25 2.85 7.20 0.06
N GLY A 26 2.60 8.02 1.06
CA GLY A 26 3.21 9.35 1.15
C GLY A 26 4.73 9.30 1.20
N ARG A 27 5.29 8.32 1.93
CA ARG A 27 6.74 8.13 1.96
C ARG A 27 7.29 7.75 0.59
N ILE A 28 6.64 6.82 -0.10
CA ILE A 28 7.05 6.43 -1.44
C ILE A 28 7.03 7.64 -2.37
N GLU A 29 5.96 8.43 -2.32
CA GLU A 29 5.85 9.64 -3.12
C GLU A 29 7.00 10.61 -2.85
N SER A 30 7.38 10.78 -1.58
CA SER A 30 8.47 11.68 -1.23
C SER A 30 9.83 11.19 -1.73
N TYR A 31 10.05 9.87 -1.75
CA TYR A 31 11.31 9.29 -2.24
C TYR A 31 11.39 9.25 -3.77
N THR A 32 10.28 9.44 -4.46
CA THR A 32 10.21 9.28 -5.91
C THR A 32 9.83 10.56 -6.65
N HIS A 33 9.61 11.66 -5.94
CA HIS A 33 9.10 12.90 -6.55
C HIS A 33 10.07 13.52 -7.56
N GLU A 34 11.36 13.22 -7.47
CA GLU A 34 12.35 13.76 -8.43
C GLU A 34 12.43 12.97 -9.73
N GLY A 35 11.65 11.90 -9.84
CA GLY A 35 11.48 11.18 -11.08
C GLY A 35 12.28 9.89 -11.17
N ARG A 36 12.09 9.21 -12.30
CA ARG A 36 12.62 7.87 -12.53
C ARG A 36 14.15 7.82 -12.50
N ASP A 37 14.81 8.75 -13.18
CA ASP A 37 16.27 8.69 -13.28
C ASP A 37 16.92 8.85 -11.92
N THR A 38 16.43 9.75 -11.09
CA THR A 38 16.93 9.95 -9.74
C THR A 38 16.69 8.68 -8.90
N PHE A 39 15.52 8.07 -9.01
CA PHE A 39 15.20 6.83 -8.32
C PHE A 39 16.16 5.70 -8.74
N MET A 40 16.42 5.57 -10.04
CA MET A 40 17.30 4.50 -10.56
C MET A 40 18.75 4.67 -10.12
N ASP A 41 19.17 5.89 -9.79
CA ASP A 41 20.53 6.18 -9.35
C ASP A 41 20.69 6.16 -7.82
N SER A 42 19.62 5.93 -7.07
CA SER A 42 19.66 6.02 -5.61
C SER A 42 19.30 4.69 -4.93
N PRO A 43 20.31 3.88 -4.56
CA PRO A 43 20.04 2.67 -3.80
C PRO A 43 19.26 2.92 -2.50
N MET A 44 19.51 4.05 -1.84
CA MET A 44 18.81 4.41 -0.62
C MET A 44 17.32 4.62 -0.89
N ALA A 45 16.97 5.35 -1.94
CA ALA A 45 15.56 5.56 -2.32
C ALA A 45 14.91 4.24 -2.74
N GLN A 46 15.62 3.41 -3.49
CA GLN A 46 15.14 2.09 -3.90
C GLN A 46 14.78 1.23 -2.69
N ASP A 47 15.68 1.14 -1.73
CA ASP A 47 15.46 0.35 -0.52
C ASP A 47 14.27 0.89 0.29
N ALA A 48 14.17 2.20 0.42
CA ALA A 48 13.08 2.83 1.16
C ALA A 48 11.73 2.58 0.48
N VAL A 49 11.68 2.69 -0.83
CA VAL A 49 10.45 2.42 -1.60
C VAL A 49 10.03 0.96 -1.46
N ILE A 50 10.97 0.03 -1.63
CA ILE A 50 10.71 -1.40 -1.51
C ILE A 50 10.19 -1.72 -0.11
N ARG A 51 10.81 -1.17 0.93
CA ARG A 51 10.38 -1.38 2.31
C ARG A 51 8.94 -0.90 2.51
N ASN A 52 8.60 0.26 1.98
CA ASN A 52 7.24 0.79 2.12
C ASN A 52 6.22 -0.01 1.32
N PHE A 53 6.59 -0.56 0.17
CA PHE A 53 5.71 -1.49 -0.54
C PHE A 53 5.47 -2.78 0.25
N GLU A 54 6.47 -3.28 0.95
CA GLU A 54 6.29 -4.44 1.84
C GLU A 54 5.27 -4.13 2.94
N VAL A 55 5.40 -2.95 3.56
CA VAL A 55 4.47 -2.50 4.59
C VAL A 55 3.05 -2.40 4.04
N ILE A 56 2.90 -1.79 2.86
CA ILE A 56 1.59 -1.67 2.20
C ILE A 56 1.01 -3.05 1.92
N GLY A 57 1.81 -3.97 1.37
CA GLY A 57 1.35 -5.32 1.05
C GLY A 57 0.87 -6.07 2.28
N GLU A 58 1.57 -5.95 3.40
CA GLU A 58 1.13 -6.55 4.65
C GLU A 58 -0.19 -5.96 5.15
N ALA A 59 -0.30 -4.63 5.10
CA ALA A 59 -1.51 -3.95 5.56
C ALA A 59 -2.71 -4.30 4.67
N VAL A 60 -2.51 -4.40 3.35
CA VAL A 60 -3.58 -4.77 2.43
C VAL A 60 -4.13 -6.16 2.76
N LYS A 61 -3.28 -7.10 3.16
CA LYS A 61 -3.71 -8.44 3.55
C LYS A 61 -4.62 -8.44 4.78
N GLN A 62 -4.51 -7.43 5.62
CA GLN A 62 -5.31 -7.33 6.85
C GLN A 62 -6.67 -6.66 6.62
N ILE A 63 -6.88 -6.07 5.46
CA ILE A 63 -8.14 -5.39 5.14
C ILE A 63 -9.22 -6.44 4.87
N PRO A 64 -10.41 -6.33 5.49
CA PRO A 64 -11.49 -7.28 5.27
C PRO A 64 -11.96 -7.30 3.81
N ASP A 65 -12.42 -8.47 3.39
CA ASP A 65 -12.96 -8.65 2.03
C ASP A 65 -14.16 -7.74 1.76
N THR A 66 -14.93 -7.41 2.79
CA THR A 66 -16.07 -6.49 2.65
C THR A 66 -15.63 -5.12 2.12
N LEU A 67 -14.49 -4.62 2.57
CA LEU A 67 -13.94 -3.36 2.07
C LEU A 67 -13.33 -3.54 0.68
N LYS A 68 -12.66 -4.66 0.45
CA LYS A 68 -12.05 -4.95 -0.85
C LYS A 68 -13.08 -5.03 -1.96
N LEU A 69 -14.25 -5.62 -1.69
CA LEU A 69 -15.31 -5.78 -2.67
C LEU A 69 -15.98 -4.46 -3.05
N LYS A 70 -15.94 -3.46 -2.16
CA LYS A 70 -16.51 -2.14 -2.44
C LYS A 70 -15.71 -1.34 -3.45
N ARG A 71 -14.44 -1.66 -3.61
CA ARG A 71 -13.54 -0.91 -4.48
C ARG A 71 -12.76 -1.87 -5.40
N PRO A 72 -13.44 -2.45 -6.40
CA PRO A 72 -12.75 -3.38 -7.32
C PRO A 72 -11.69 -2.70 -8.19
N ASP A 73 -11.70 -1.38 -8.27
CA ASP A 73 -10.71 -0.59 -9.00
C ASP A 73 -9.36 -0.50 -8.27
N ILE A 74 -9.30 -0.90 -7.00
CA ILE A 74 -8.04 -0.86 -6.24
C ILE A 74 -7.09 -1.93 -6.79
N PRO A 75 -5.86 -1.56 -7.20
CA PRO A 75 -4.89 -2.55 -7.70
C PRO A 75 -4.20 -3.30 -6.56
N ARG A 76 -4.95 -3.80 -5.61
CA ARG A 76 -4.40 -4.42 -4.41
C ARG A 76 -3.69 -5.73 -4.67
N ARG A 77 -4.15 -6.51 -5.66
CA ARG A 77 -3.49 -7.76 -6.03
C ARG A 77 -2.09 -7.52 -6.55
N ARG A 78 -1.95 -6.45 -7.33
CA ARG A 78 -0.66 -6.09 -7.91
C ARG A 78 0.30 -5.61 -6.82
N ILE A 79 -0.20 -4.82 -5.87
CA ILE A 79 0.61 -4.32 -4.75
C ILE A 79 0.97 -5.46 -3.79
N ALA A 80 0.01 -6.32 -3.44
CA ALA A 80 0.28 -7.48 -2.60
C ALA A 80 1.22 -8.46 -3.27
N GLY A 81 1.05 -8.67 -4.58
CA GLY A 81 1.92 -9.54 -5.36
C GLY A 81 3.34 -9.02 -5.45
N LEU A 82 3.51 -7.71 -5.52
CA LEU A 82 4.84 -7.10 -5.50
C LEU A 82 5.59 -7.47 -4.23
N ARG A 83 4.92 -7.45 -3.08
CA ARG A 83 5.55 -7.84 -1.82
C ARG A 83 6.10 -9.26 -1.91
N ASP A 84 5.31 -10.19 -2.44
CA ASP A 84 5.74 -11.59 -2.56
C ASP A 84 6.94 -11.72 -3.50
N VAL A 85 6.94 -11.00 -4.60
CA VAL A 85 8.06 -10.98 -5.54
C VAL A 85 9.32 -10.41 -4.87
N LEU A 86 9.18 -9.33 -4.12
CA LEU A 86 10.31 -8.70 -3.43
C LEU A 86 10.92 -9.62 -2.38
N ILE A 87 10.09 -10.38 -1.65
CA ILE A 87 10.58 -11.32 -0.65
C ILE A 87 11.33 -12.48 -1.29
N HIS A 88 10.79 -13.03 -2.38
CA HIS A 88 11.36 -14.22 -3.01
C HIS A 88 12.55 -13.90 -3.93
N GLN A 89 12.65 -12.67 -4.41
CA GLN A 89 13.67 -12.27 -5.38
C GLN A 89 14.49 -11.07 -4.92
N TYR A 90 14.74 -10.98 -3.62
CA TYR A 90 15.42 -9.79 -3.10
C TYR A 90 16.82 -9.56 -3.68
N MET A 91 17.43 -10.60 -4.24
CA MET A 91 18.75 -10.48 -4.89
C MET A 91 18.67 -9.94 -6.32
N SER A 92 17.48 -9.91 -6.91
CA SER A 92 17.29 -9.49 -8.29
C SER A 92 15.97 -8.77 -8.49
N VAL A 93 15.73 -7.74 -7.66
CA VAL A 93 14.52 -6.95 -7.76
C VAL A 93 14.52 -6.17 -9.07
N ASP A 94 13.42 -6.28 -9.81
CA ASP A 94 13.22 -5.54 -11.04
C ASP A 94 12.77 -4.11 -10.72
N LEU A 95 13.71 -3.18 -10.76
CA LEU A 95 13.44 -1.78 -10.44
C LEU A 95 12.52 -1.11 -11.46
N ASP A 96 12.53 -1.56 -12.72
CA ASP A 96 11.60 -1.03 -13.72
C ASP A 96 10.16 -1.42 -13.36
N ALA A 97 9.95 -2.63 -12.89
CA ALA A 97 8.62 -3.06 -12.42
C ALA A 97 8.18 -2.27 -11.19
N VAL A 98 9.09 -2.02 -10.25
CA VAL A 98 8.80 -1.20 -9.07
C VAL A 98 8.40 0.21 -9.50
N TRP A 99 9.16 0.82 -10.42
CA TRP A 99 8.84 2.15 -10.91
C TRP A 99 7.49 2.22 -11.63
N ALA A 100 7.17 1.19 -12.43
CA ALA A 100 5.87 1.13 -13.11
C ALA A 100 4.72 1.16 -12.10
N ILE A 101 4.86 0.48 -10.97
CA ILE A 101 3.83 0.49 -9.93
C ILE A 101 3.75 1.87 -9.27
N VAL A 102 4.88 2.51 -9.00
CA VAL A 102 4.91 3.87 -8.46
C VAL A 102 4.16 4.83 -9.38
N GLU A 103 4.41 4.74 -10.66
CA GLU A 103 3.87 5.68 -11.65
C GLU A 103 2.42 5.40 -12.00
N GLU A 104 2.07 4.13 -12.19
CA GLU A 104 0.77 3.74 -12.74
C GLU A 104 -0.26 3.36 -11.68
N ASP A 105 0.15 2.54 -10.70
CA ASP A 105 -0.81 1.96 -9.76
C ASP A 105 -0.95 2.75 -8.48
N LEU A 106 0.13 3.34 -8.00
CA LEU A 106 0.14 4.01 -6.70
C LEU A 106 -0.84 5.18 -6.64
N PRO A 107 -0.95 6.05 -7.67
CA PRO A 107 -1.93 7.14 -7.62
C PRO A 107 -3.37 6.65 -7.52
N ILE A 108 -3.71 5.60 -8.26
CA ILE A 108 -5.06 5.00 -8.23
C ILE A 108 -5.33 4.41 -6.86
N PHE A 109 -4.36 3.69 -6.33
CA PHE A 109 -4.46 3.06 -5.02
C PHE A 109 -4.62 4.10 -3.90
N ARG A 110 -3.80 5.16 -3.96
CA ARG A 110 -3.88 6.25 -2.99
C ARG A 110 -5.26 6.89 -2.97
N GLN A 111 -5.78 7.20 -4.14
CA GLN A 111 -7.09 7.82 -4.27
C GLN A 111 -8.19 6.92 -3.67
N ALA A 112 -8.16 5.64 -4.00
CA ALA A 112 -9.16 4.70 -3.52
C ALA A 112 -9.12 4.55 -2.00
N VAL A 113 -7.93 4.46 -1.42
CA VAL A 113 -7.77 4.33 0.03
C VAL A 113 -8.23 5.61 0.73
N ALA A 114 -7.89 6.78 0.17
CA ALA A 114 -8.32 8.07 0.73
C ALA A 114 -9.85 8.19 0.74
N GLU A 115 -10.50 7.74 -0.32
CA GLU A 115 -11.97 7.76 -0.40
C GLU A 115 -12.61 6.84 0.63
N ILE A 116 -12.05 5.65 0.82
CA ILE A 116 -12.56 4.73 1.85
C ILE A 116 -12.42 5.36 3.24
N LEU A 117 -11.28 5.98 3.53
CA LEU A 117 -11.07 6.66 4.80
C LEU A 117 -12.08 7.78 5.02
N ALA A 118 -12.34 8.58 3.98
CA ALA A 118 -13.31 9.66 4.06
C ALA A 118 -14.72 9.13 4.36
N GLU A 119 -15.11 8.03 3.72
CA GLU A 119 -16.40 7.39 3.98
C GLU A 119 -16.50 6.89 5.43
N MET A 120 -15.42 6.36 5.98
CA MET A 120 -15.40 5.87 7.35
C MET A 120 -15.52 6.99 8.37
N GLN A 121 -14.97 8.16 8.06
CA GLN A 121 -15.05 9.34 8.95
C GLN A 121 -16.45 9.93 9.00
N ASP A 122 -17.22 9.78 7.94
CA ASP A 122 -18.58 10.31 7.85
C ASP A 122 -19.60 9.46 8.59
N ARG A 123 -19.18 8.32 9.13
CA ARG A 123 -20.05 7.45 9.93
C ARG A 123 -19.87 7.72 11.45
#